data_97100b7d94baaf265961ba8f27849404
#
_entry.id   97100b7d94baaf265961ba8f27849404
#
_cell.length_a   1.000
_cell.length_b   1.000
_cell.length_c   1.000
_cell.angle_alpha   90.00
_cell.angle_beta   90.00
_cell.angle_gamma   90.00
#
_symmetry.space_group_name_H-M   'P 1'
#
loop_
_entity.id
_entity.type
_entity.pdbx_description
1 polymer ?
#
loop_
_entity_poly.entity_id
_entity_poly.type
_entity_poly.pdbx_seq_one_letter_code
_entity_poly.pdbx_strand_id
1 'polypeptide(L)'
;MTASRRNYSLFLLFITIYSVSFSQVIHSEAGSEETEYYGTISLDEVYILSPLQFKSNTQRNQYYRLRMRVFKVFKYAVLAEDRLKTVEDRLSTLKRKGQKRAYTKRVKKFLETELTEPLKKLSRNDGKVLIRLIDRQTGYSAFDLVKTFRNGWTAFWYQTAASAYQMDLKDAYNPYENLEDYWIEDILQRAFTAGTLPYREALHPINLALMEEIWKAN
;
A
#
# COMPACT_ATOMS: atom_id res chain seq x y z
N MET A 1 40.83 -70.25 58.12
CA MET A 1 41.13 -69.04 57.35
C MET A 1 40.41 -69.02 55.98
N THR A 2 39.12 -69.24 55.88
CA THR A 2 38.41 -69.30 54.56
C THR A 2 37.08 -68.46 54.48
N ALA A 3 36.79 -67.68 55.47
CA ALA A 3 35.56 -66.84 55.44
C ALA A 3 35.75 -65.42 54.91
N SER A 4 36.98 -64.92 54.75
CA SER A 4 37.25 -63.52 54.34
C SER A 4 37.25 -63.29 52.81
N ARG A 5 37.55 -64.32 52.00
CA ARG A 5 37.62 -64.12 50.53
C ARG A 5 36.27 -64.02 49.82
N ARG A 6 35.19 -64.48 50.43
CA ARG A 6 33.86 -64.53 49.81
C ARG A 6 33.14 -63.17 49.84
N ASN A 7 33.47 -62.35 50.82
CA ASN A 7 32.81 -61.03 50.96
C ASN A 7 33.42 -59.96 50.01
N TYR A 8 34.68 -60.09 49.64
CA TYR A 8 35.28 -59.13 48.70
C TYR A 8 34.84 -59.37 47.27
N SER A 9 34.55 -60.60 46.88
CA SER A 9 33.97 -60.88 45.56
C SER A 9 32.63 -60.30 45.33
N LEU A 10 31.69 -60.32 46.35
CA LEU A 10 30.40 -59.70 46.31
C LEU A 10 30.51 -58.16 46.31
N PHE A 11 31.48 -57.60 47.01
CA PHE A 11 31.69 -56.14 47.07
C PHE A 11 32.24 -55.61 45.76
N LEU A 12 33.15 -56.32 45.09
CA LEU A 12 33.62 -55.99 43.77
C LEU A 12 32.55 -56.12 42.71
N LEU A 13 31.64 -57.09 42.82
CA LEU A 13 30.52 -57.24 41.89
C LEU A 13 29.50 -56.09 42.04
N PHE A 14 29.31 -55.60 43.27
CA PHE A 14 28.44 -54.41 43.52
C PHE A 14 29.05 -53.12 42.97
N ILE A 15 30.37 -52.94 43.02
CA ILE A 15 31.07 -51.78 42.49
C ILE A 15 31.02 -51.76 40.96
N THR A 16 31.12 -52.92 40.28
CA THR A 16 31.02 -53.00 38.81
C THR A 16 29.63 -52.73 38.30
N ILE A 17 28.59 -53.13 39.04
CA ILE A 17 27.19 -52.84 38.68
C ILE A 17 26.90 -51.32 38.85
N TYR A 18 27.47 -50.66 39.86
CA TYR A 18 27.28 -49.21 40.06
C TYR A 18 27.99 -48.35 39.00
N SER A 19 29.11 -48.81 38.50
CA SER A 19 29.83 -48.07 37.45
C SER A 19 29.17 -48.16 36.05
N VAL A 20 28.45 -49.23 35.76
CA VAL A 20 27.69 -49.38 34.51
C VAL A 20 26.39 -48.56 34.52
N SER A 21 25.76 -48.41 35.70
CA SER A 21 24.54 -47.57 35.81
C SER A 21 24.82 -46.09 35.72
N PHE A 22 26.01 -45.60 36.05
CA PHE A 22 26.38 -44.17 35.94
C PHE A 22 26.78 -43.77 34.54
N SER A 23 27.20 -44.68 33.71
CA SER A 23 27.58 -44.43 32.31
C SER A 23 26.38 -44.24 31.39
N GLN A 24 25.16 -44.69 31.78
CA GLN A 24 23.95 -44.54 30.96
C GLN A 24 23.18 -43.22 31.21
N VAL A 25 23.49 -42.51 32.28
CA VAL A 25 22.85 -41.22 32.58
C VAL A 25 23.53 -40.03 31.88
N ILE A 26 24.75 -40.18 31.40
CA ILE A 26 25.49 -39.07 30.75
C ILE A 26 25.25 -39.00 29.22
N HIS A 27 24.56 -39.99 28.63
CA HIS A 27 24.36 -40.06 27.17
C HIS A 27 22.96 -39.65 26.71
N SER A 28 22.13 -39.12 27.59
CA SER A 28 20.74 -38.70 27.27
C SER A 28 20.54 -37.18 27.27
N GLU A 29 21.59 -36.40 27.48
CA GLU A 29 21.48 -34.91 27.46
C GLU A 29 22.38 -34.23 26.41
N ALA A 30 22.83 -34.95 25.40
CA ALA A 30 23.52 -34.34 24.28
C ALA A 30 22.69 -34.48 23.00
N GLY A 31 21.56 -33.81 22.98
CA GLY A 31 20.66 -33.83 21.84
C GLY A 31 19.42 -32.93 22.01
N SER A 32 19.50 -31.86 22.81
CA SER A 32 18.70 -30.72 22.47
C SER A 32 19.38 -30.08 21.26
N GLU A 33 19.01 -30.52 20.06
CA GLU A 33 19.07 -29.64 18.92
C GLU A 33 18.31 -28.37 19.38
N GLU A 34 19.07 -27.36 19.83
CA GLU A 34 18.61 -25.99 19.67
C GLU A 34 18.35 -25.85 18.17
N THR A 35 17.15 -26.19 17.75
CA THR A 35 16.61 -25.64 16.53
C THR A 35 16.59 -24.16 16.81
N GLU A 36 17.73 -23.47 16.48
CA GLU A 36 17.71 -22.03 16.27
C GLU A 36 16.55 -21.80 15.29
N TYR A 37 15.43 -21.36 15.86
CA TYR A 37 14.28 -20.92 15.09
C TYR A 37 14.75 -19.64 14.43
N TYR A 38 15.41 -19.77 13.28
CA TYR A 38 15.60 -18.65 12.37
C TYR A 38 14.20 -18.26 11.93
N GLY A 39 13.60 -17.36 12.69
CA GLY A 39 12.37 -16.73 12.29
C GLY A 39 12.60 -16.19 10.89
N THR A 40 11.95 -16.77 9.91
CA THR A 40 11.95 -16.24 8.55
C THR A 40 11.37 -14.83 8.64
N ILE A 41 12.23 -13.80 8.62
CA ILE A 41 11.80 -12.43 8.47
C ILE A 41 11.33 -12.32 7.03
N SER A 42 10.01 -12.29 6.84
CA SER A 42 9.44 -11.93 5.55
C SER A 42 9.83 -10.48 5.28
N LEU A 43 10.76 -10.29 4.37
CA LEU A 43 11.07 -8.96 3.86
C LEU A 43 10.00 -8.58 2.85
N ASP A 44 9.50 -7.36 2.95
CA ASP A 44 8.63 -6.81 1.93
C ASP A 44 9.37 -6.76 0.59
N GLU A 45 8.67 -7.08 -0.50
CA GLU A 45 9.25 -7.02 -1.84
C GLU A 45 9.63 -5.58 -2.17
N VAL A 46 10.92 -5.35 -2.38
CA VAL A 46 11.44 -4.03 -2.79
C VAL A 46 11.57 -4.00 -4.31
N TYR A 47 10.66 -3.29 -4.95
CA TYR A 47 10.73 -3.09 -6.40
C TYR A 47 11.76 -2.02 -6.76
N ILE A 48 12.78 -2.40 -7.54
CA ILE A 48 13.82 -1.48 -8.03
C ILE A 48 13.37 -0.88 -9.35
N LEU A 49 12.99 0.40 -9.31
CA LEU A 49 12.56 1.14 -10.50
C LEU A 49 13.75 1.36 -11.47
N SER A 50 13.52 1.11 -12.75
CA SER A 50 14.50 1.37 -13.80
C SER A 50 14.87 2.87 -13.86
N PRO A 51 16.10 3.21 -14.28
CA PRO A 51 16.50 4.60 -14.51
C PRO A 51 15.57 5.29 -15.51
N LEU A 52 15.24 6.57 -15.24
CA LEU A 52 14.40 7.36 -16.13
C LEU A 52 15.09 7.56 -17.49
N GLN A 53 14.40 7.18 -18.55
CA GLN A 53 14.82 7.39 -19.92
C GLN A 53 13.77 8.20 -20.68
N PHE A 54 14.19 9.19 -21.44
CA PHE A 54 13.32 10.07 -22.21
C PHE A 54 13.76 10.11 -23.66
N LYS A 55 12.81 9.96 -24.59
CA LYS A 55 13.06 10.02 -26.04
C LYS A 55 13.42 11.45 -26.50
N SER A 56 13.07 12.48 -25.73
CA SER A 56 13.33 13.88 -26.04
C SER A 56 13.36 14.78 -24.81
N ASN A 57 13.97 15.96 -24.93
CA ASN A 57 13.90 17.00 -23.91
C ASN A 57 12.46 17.47 -23.63
N THR A 58 11.61 17.47 -24.66
CA THR A 58 10.17 17.80 -24.50
C THR A 58 9.48 16.81 -23.58
N GLN A 59 9.67 15.52 -23.82
CA GLN A 59 9.11 14.45 -22.96
C GLN A 59 9.62 14.56 -21.52
N ARG A 60 10.92 14.79 -21.34
CA ARG A 60 11.50 15.02 -20.01
C ARG A 60 10.84 16.19 -19.29
N ASN A 61 10.65 17.32 -20.00
CA ASN A 61 10.00 18.49 -19.41
C ASN A 61 8.52 18.26 -19.09
N GLN A 62 7.82 17.44 -19.88
CA GLN A 62 6.44 17.04 -19.61
C GLN A 62 6.36 16.19 -18.32
N TYR A 63 7.23 15.20 -18.18
CA TYR A 63 7.33 14.35 -17.00
C TYR A 63 7.60 15.18 -15.72
N TYR A 64 8.59 16.07 -15.72
CA TYR A 64 8.88 16.88 -14.54
C TYR A 64 7.76 17.86 -14.18
N ARG A 65 7.06 18.42 -15.19
CA ARG A 65 5.86 19.22 -14.93
C ARG A 65 4.74 18.39 -14.33
N LEU A 66 4.54 17.17 -14.81
CA LEU A 66 3.58 16.22 -14.24
C LEU A 66 3.96 15.88 -12.79
N ARG A 67 5.23 15.60 -12.54
CA ARG A 67 5.73 15.33 -11.18
C ARG A 67 5.39 16.46 -10.21
N MET A 68 5.60 17.70 -10.57
CA MET A 68 5.23 18.85 -9.73
C MET A 68 3.74 18.90 -9.44
N ARG A 69 2.89 18.55 -10.42
CA ARG A 69 1.43 18.50 -10.22
C ARG A 69 1.05 17.35 -9.30
N VAL A 70 1.59 16.15 -9.50
CA VAL A 70 1.35 14.98 -8.63
C VAL A 70 1.65 15.36 -7.18
N PHE A 71 2.83 15.89 -6.90
CA PHE A 71 3.22 16.30 -5.54
C PHE A 71 2.28 17.37 -4.95
N LYS A 72 1.84 18.32 -5.78
CA LYS A 72 0.92 19.39 -5.35
C LYS A 72 -0.44 18.85 -4.94
N VAL A 73 -0.99 17.88 -5.68
CA VAL A 73 -2.38 17.44 -5.49
C VAL A 73 -2.52 16.14 -4.70
N PHE A 74 -1.44 15.39 -4.50
CA PHE A 74 -1.46 14.09 -3.83
C PHE A 74 -2.16 14.13 -2.46
N LYS A 75 -1.87 15.16 -1.64
CA LYS A 75 -2.51 15.32 -0.33
C LYS A 75 -4.04 15.41 -0.39
N TYR A 76 -4.60 15.94 -1.48
CA TYR A 76 -6.05 16.02 -1.66
C TYR A 76 -6.65 14.69 -2.09
N ALA A 77 -5.91 13.90 -2.86
CA ALA A 77 -6.30 12.54 -3.20
C ALA A 77 -6.32 11.63 -1.97
N VAL A 78 -5.28 11.68 -1.14
CA VAL A 78 -5.22 10.97 0.15
C VAL A 78 -6.38 11.38 1.06
N LEU A 79 -6.65 12.68 1.18
CA LEU A 79 -7.78 13.17 1.99
C LEU A 79 -9.11 12.66 1.46
N ALA A 80 -9.30 12.61 0.14
CA ALA A 80 -10.51 12.07 -0.48
C ALA A 80 -10.68 10.58 -0.17
N GLU A 81 -9.61 9.78 -0.31
CA GLU A 81 -9.59 8.36 0.03
C GLU A 81 -9.98 8.12 1.48
N ASP A 82 -9.29 8.76 2.43
CA ASP A 82 -9.52 8.61 3.87
C ASP A 82 -10.97 8.99 4.24
N ARG A 83 -11.51 10.03 3.59
CA ARG A 83 -12.89 10.48 3.84
C ARG A 83 -13.93 9.54 3.23
N LEU A 84 -13.71 9.06 2.01
CA LEU A 84 -14.61 8.08 1.39
C LEU A 84 -14.68 6.81 2.22
N LYS A 85 -13.55 6.25 2.63
CA LYS A 85 -13.48 5.10 3.52
C LYS A 85 -14.24 5.32 4.83
N THR A 86 -14.01 6.44 5.51
CA THR A 86 -14.71 6.81 6.75
C THR A 86 -16.22 6.91 6.53
N VAL A 87 -16.65 7.43 5.37
CA VAL A 87 -18.09 7.55 5.02
C VAL A 87 -18.72 6.19 4.78
N GLU A 88 -18.06 5.32 4.04
CA GLU A 88 -18.52 3.96 3.75
C GLU A 88 -18.64 3.14 5.04
N ASP A 89 -17.60 3.15 5.89
CA ASP A 89 -17.60 2.47 7.18
C ASP A 89 -18.77 2.96 8.05
N ARG A 90 -18.98 4.27 8.11
CA ARG A 90 -20.08 4.82 8.91
C ARG A 90 -21.44 4.51 8.32
N LEU A 91 -21.60 4.57 7.00
CA LEU A 91 -22.86 4.24 6.34
C LEU A 91 -23.22 2.75 6.48
N SER A 92 -22.25 1.86 6.59
CA SER A 92 -22.47 0.43 6.85
C SER A 92 -23.10 0.20 8.23
N THR A 93 -22.69 0.96 9.24
CA THR A 93 -23.19 0.86 10.63
C THR A 93 -24.58 1.47 10.82
N LEU A 94 -25.01 2.39 9.96
CA LEU A 94 -26.30 3.07 10.08
C LEU A 94 -27.43 2.22 9.48
N LYS A 95 -28.42 1.86 10.29
CA LYS A 95 -29.56 1.02 9.86
C LYS A 95 -30.69 1.81 9.19
N ARG A 96 -30.95 3.05 9.62
CA ARG A 96 -32.11 3.84 9.17
C ARG A 96 -31.76 4.74 7.96
N LYS A 97 -32.56 4.71 6.90
CA LYS A 97 -32.37 5.53 5.68
C LYS A 97 -32.26 7.02 6.00
N GLY A 98 -33.05 7.54 6.97
CA GLY A 98 -32.99 8.95 7.40
C GLY A 98 -31.64 9.33 8.01
N GLN A 99 -31.05 8.44 8.83
CA GLN A 99 -29.72 8.66 9.41
C GLN A 99 -28.64 8.65 8.34
N LYS A 100 -28.70 7.74 7.37
CA LYS A 100 -27.78 7.69 6.23
C LYS A 100 -27.82 9.00 5.45
N ARG A 101 -29.02 9.51 5.11
CA ARG A 101 -29.19 10.78 4.39
C ARG A 101 -28.66 11.98 5.19
N ALA A 102 -28.96 12.05 6.48
CA ALA A 102 -28.48 13.14 7.34
C ALA A 102 -26.95 13.13 7.49
N TYR A 103 -26.35 11.95 7.60
CA TYR A 103 -24.90 11.78 7.66
C TYR A 103 -24.23 12.21 6.35
N THR A 104 -24.69 11.68 5.22
CA THR A 104 -24.20 12.07 3.89
C THR A 104 -24.27 13.58 3.65
N LYS A 105 -25.36 14.23 4.07
CA LYS A 105 -25.51 15.70 3.96
C LYS A 105 -24.46 16.45 4.80
N ARG A 106 -24.17 15.98 6.01
CA ARG A 106 -23.11 16.57 6.87
C ARG A 106 -21.72 16.42 6.27
N VAL A 107 -21.39 15.22 5.78
CA VAL A 107 -20.10 14.96 5.13
C VAL A 107 -19.94 15.84 3.88
N LYS A 108 -20.98 15.92 3.04
CA LYS A 108 -20.95 16.84 1.88
C LYS A 108 -20.62 18.26 2.29
N LYS A 109 -21.36 18.80 3.26
CA LYS A 109 -21.14 20.18 3.73
C LYS A 109 -19.71 20.37 4.28
N PHE A 110 -19.20 19.41 5.02
CA PHE A 110 -17.83 19.45 5.55
C PHE A 110 -16.81 19.48 4.41
N LEU A 111 -16.89 18.55 3.45
CA LEU A 111 -16.00 18.51 2.31
C LEU A 111 -16.05 19.79 1.45
N GLU A 112 -17.26 20.33 1.24
CA GLU A 112 -17.43 21.61 0.55
C GLU A 112 -16.69 22.73 1.28
N THR A 113 -16.84 22.83 2.59
CA THR A 113 -16.20 23.88 3.39
C THR A 113 -14.66 23.75 3.38
N GLU A 114 -14.15 22.55 3.59
CA GLU A 114 -12.71 22.30 3.75
C GLU A 114 -11.95 22.34 2.42
N LEU A 115 -12.57 21.84 1.34
CA LEU A 115 -11.85 21.63 0.08
C LEU A 115 -12.13 22.66 -1.00
N THR A 116 -13.23 23.43 -0.91
CA THR A 116 -13.58 24.38 -1.98
C THR A 116 -12.48 25.41 -2.21
N GLU A 117 -11.98 26.05 -1.18
CA GLU A 117 -10.96 27.10 -1.33
C GLU A 117 -9.59 26.57 -1.79
N PRO A 118 -9.06 25.46 -1.23
CA PRO A 118 -7.85 24.85 -1.77
C PRO A 118 -7.98 24.42 -3.23
N LEU A 119 -9.13 23.82 -3.60
CA LEU A 119 -9.33 23.28 -4.94
C LEU A 119 -9.52 24.37 -6.00
N LYS A 120 -10.15 25.51 -5.64
CA LYS A 120 -10.25 26.68 -6.53
C LYS A 120 -8.89 27.24 -6.97
N LYS A 121 -7.84 27.02 -6.17
CA LYS A 121 -6.46 27.45 -6.49
C LYS A 121 -5.71 26.49 -7.43
N LEU A 122 -6.32 25.37 -7.77
CA LEU A 122 -5.72 24.40 -8.69
C LEU A 122 -5.94 24.84 -10.14
N SER A 123 -4.92 24.67 -10.95
CA SER A 123 -5.07 24.80 -12.40
C SER A 123 -5.89 23.64 -12.98
N ARG A 124 -6.39 23.80 -14.21
CA ARG A 124 -7.11 22.72 -14.92
C ARG A 124 -6.30 21.41 -14.98
N ASN A 125 -4.99 21.53 -15.26
CA ASN A 125 -4.11 20.38 -15.34
C ASN A 125 -3.84 19.75 -13.97
N ASP A 126 -3.78 20.54 -12.88
CA ASP A 126 -3.71 20.01 -11.53
C ASP A 126 -5.00 19.23 -11.18
N GLY A 127 -6.16 19.75 -11.61
CA GLY A 127 -7.45 19.09 -11.42
C GLY A 127 -7.53 17.74 -12.16
N LYS A 128 -7.00 17.66 -13.40
CA LYS A 128 -6.93 16.39 -14.14
C LYS A 128 -6.12 15.36 -13.39
N VAL A 129 -4.92 15.73 -12.93
CA VAL A 129 -4.06 14.82 -12.16
C VAL A 129 -4.72 14.40 -10.83
N LEU A 130 -5.42 15.33 -10.16
CA LEU A 130 -6.17 15.01 -8.93
C LEU A 130 -7.25 13.96 -9.19
N ILE A 131 -8.01 14.08 -10.27
CA ILE A 131 -9.04 13.10 -10.65
C ILE A 131 -8.43 11.72 -10.88
N ARG A 132 -7.32 11.64 -11.63
CA ARG A 132 -6.60 10.38 -11.87
C ARG A 132 -6.12 9.74 -10.56
N LEU A 133 -5.58 10.53 -9.64
CA LEU A 133 -5.14 10.04 -8.33
C LEU A 133 -6.30 9.57 -7.46
N ILE A 134 -7.44 10.25 -7.49
CA ILE A 134 -8.63 9.79 -6.73
C ILE A 134 -9.14 8.48 -7.31
N ASP A 135 -9.22 8.35 -8.63
CA ASP A 135 -9.62 7.11 -9.28
C ASP A 135 -8.68 5.95 -8.92
N ARG A 136 -7.35 6.17 -9.02
CA ARG A 136 -6.34 5.20 -8.60
C ARG A 136 -6.57 4.67 -7.19
N GLN A 137 -6.92 5.54 -6.25
CA GLN A 137 -7.02 5.20 -4.83
C GLN A 137 -8.41 4.70 -4.43
N THR A 138 -9.45 5.10 -5.13
CA THR A 138 -10.84 4.85 -4.71
C THR A 138 -11.69 4.09 -5.72
N GLY A 139 -11.23 3.97 -6.97
CA GLY A 139 -11.99 3.41 -8.08
C GLY A 139 -13.18 4.27 -8.54
N TYR A 140 -13.35 5.48 -7.97
CA TYR A 140 -14.39 6.38 -8.40
C TYR A 140 -13.90 7.24 -9.57
N SER A 141 -14.50 7.04 -10.74
CA SER A 141 -14.23 7.89 -11.89
C SER A 141 -14.65 9.35 -11.64
N ALA A 142 -14.11 10.28 -12.42
CA ALA A 142 -14.52 11.68 -12.38
C ALA A 142 -16.04 11.84 -12.55
N PHE A 143 -16.65 11.00 -13.40
CA PHE A 143 -18.09 10.99 -13.61
C PHE A 143 -18.85 10.59 -12.36
N ASP A 144 -18.40 9.55 -11.64
CA ASP A 144 -19.05 9.08 -10.41
C ASP A 144 -18.95 10.12 -9.30
N LEU A 145 -17.80 10.78 -9.19
CA LEU A 145 -17.61 11.87 -8.24
C LEU A 145 -18.57 13.04 -8.51
N VAL A 146 -18.68 13.47 -9.77
CA VAL A 146 -19.63 14.53 -10.16
C VAL A 146 -21.07 14.12 -9.88
N LYS A 147 -21.46 12.88 -10.19
CA LYS A 147 -22.79 12.34 -9.94
C LYS A 147 -23.13 12.25 -8.45
N THR A 148 -22.17 11.79 -7.66
CA THR A 148 -22.35 11.62 -6.21
C THR A 148 -22.38 12.95 -5.46
N PHE A 149 -21.58 13.93 -5.88
CA PHE A 149 -21.41 15.22 -5.23
C PHE A 149 -22.11 16.38 -5.93
N ARG A 150 -23.10 16.10 -6.77
CA ARG A 150 -23.81 17.03 -7.69
C ARG A 150 -24.28 18.39 -7.13
N ASN A 151 -24.38 18.57 -5.81
CA ASN A 151 -25.02 19.75 -5.23
C ASN A 151 -24.09 20.71 -4.47
N GLY A 152 -22.77 20.56 -4.49
CA GLY A 152 -21.90 21.43 -3.72
C GLY A 152 -20.53 21.71 -4.33
N TRP A 153 -20.04 20.78 -5.10
CA TRP A 153 -18.75 20.90 -5.80
C TRP A 153 -18.93 21.28 -7.27
N THR A 154 -20.13 21.66 -7.66
CA THR A 154 -20.53 21.87 -9.05
C THR A 154 -19.62 22.87 -9.77
N ALA A 155 -19.25 24.00 -9.16
CA ALA A 155 -18.44 25.01 -9.83
C ALA A 155 -17.01 24.53 -10.13
N PHE A 156 -16.37 23.86 -9.16
CA PHE A 156 -15.02 23.30 -9.36
C PHE A 156 -15.04 22.12 -10.36
N TRP A 157 -15.98 21.18 -10.17
CA TRP A 157 -16.09 20.02 -11.04
C TRP A 157 -16.58 20.39 -12.44
N TYR A 158 -17.46 21.39 -12.59
CA TYR A 158 -17.83 21.90 -13.92
C TYR A 158 -16.64 22.56 -14.62
N GLN A 159 -15.82 23.35 -13.93
CA GLN A 159 -14.63 23.91 -14.53
C GLN A 159 -13.58 22.85 -14.86
N THR A 160 -13.40 21.88 -13.98
CA THR A 160 -12.46 20.76 -14.18
C THR A 160 -13.02 19.76 -15.19
N ALA A 161 -14.32 19.42 -15.09
CA ALA A 161 -15.01 18.55 -16.03
C ALA A 161 -15.18 19.20 -17.42
N ALA A 162 -15.45 20.50 -17.51
CA ALA A 162 -15.47 21.19 -18.82
C ALA A 162 -14.10 21.19 -19.52
N SER A 163 -13.01 21.15 -18.74
CA SER A 163 -11.66 20.95 -19.29
C SER A 163 -11.35 19.49 -19.56
N ALA A 164 -11.93 18.57 -18.82
CA ALA A 164 -11.88 17.14 -19.03
C ALA A 164 -12.86 16.67 -20.11
N TYR A 165 -13.73 17.56 -20.64
CA TYR A 165 -14.63 17.25 -21.75
C TYR A 165 -13.86 16.88 -23.04
N GLN A 166 -12.58 17.21 -23.11
CA GLN A 166 -11.62 16.69 -24.11
C GLN A 166 -10.95 15.37 -23.67
N MET A 167 -11.14 14.91 -22.44
CA MET A 167 -10.82 13.59 -21.96
C MET A 167 -12.12 12.84 -21.73
N ASP A 168 -12.16 11.58 -22.11
CA ASP A 168 -13.31 10.76 -21.80
C ASP A 168 -13.42 10.67 -20.25
N LEU A 169 -14.42 11.30 -19.66
CA LEU A 169 -14.66 11.33 -18.20
C LEU A 169 -14.93 9.93 -17.62
N LYS A 170 -15.10 8.94 -18.50
CA LYS A 170 -15.30 7.54 -18.18
C LYS A 170 -14.01 6.73 -18.23
N ASP A 171 -12.92 7.30 -18.75
CA ASP A 171 -11.64 6.61 -18.76
C ASP A 171 -11.16 6.41 -17.33
N ALA A 172 -11.17 5.15 -16.89
CA ALA A 172 -10.59 4.74 -15.63
C ALA A 172 -9.07 4.95 -15.62
N TYR A 173 -8.48 5.09 -14.45
CA TYR A 173 -7.03 5.10 -14.28
C TYR A 173 -6.44 3.79 -14.80
N ASN A 174 -5.59 3.88 -15.82
CA ASN A 174 -4.99 2.71 -16.46
C ASN A 174 -3.54 2.97 -16.87
N PRO A 175 -2.55 2.63 -16.02
CA PRO A 175 -1.14 2.86 -16.32
C PRO A 175 -0.56 1.92 -17.37
N TYR A 176 -1.32 0.92 -17.84
CA TYR A 176 -0.88 0.00 -18.88
C TYR A 176 -1.17 0.53 -20.30
N GLU A 177 -2.18 1.39 -20.45
CA GLU A 177 -2.63 1.90 -21.76
C GLU A 177 -2.45 3.40 -21.90
N ASN A 178 -2.39 4.16 -20.79
CA ASN A 178 -2.28 5.61 -20.81
C ASN A 178 -0.90 6.05 -20.32
N LEU A 179 -0.15 6.75 -21.18
CA LEU A 179 1.20 7.23 -20.87
C LEU A 179 1.25 8.21 -19.68
N GLU A 180 0.24 9.07 -19.52
CA GLU A 180 0.19 10.01 -18.39
C GLU A 180 -0.04 9.25 -17.09
N ASP A 181 -0.90 8.23 -17.07
CA ASP A 181 -1.15 7.37 -15.91
C ASP A 181 0.09 6.52 -15.57
N TYR A 182 0.80 6.01 -16.60
CA TYR A 182 2.10 5.36 -16.41
C TYR A 182 3.09 6.29 -15.70
N TRP A 183 3.23 7.53 -16.18
CA TRP A 183 4.12 8.48 -15.54
C TRP A 183 3.67 8.88 -14.13
N ILE A 184 2.37 8.99 -13.88
CA ILE A 184 1.83 9.22 -12.53
C ILE A 184 2.25 8.08 -11.62
N GLU A 185 2.09 6.82 -12.05
CA GLU A 185 2.48 5.66 -11.24
C GLU A 185 3.98 5.62 -10.99
N ASP A 186 4.82 5.80 -12.01
CA ASP A 186 6.28 5.85 -11.86
C ASP A 186 6.71 6.97 -10.88
N ILE A 187 6.11 8.15 -10.98
CA ILE A 187 6.36 9.28 -10.06
C ILE A 187 5.99 8.90 -8.62
N LEU A 188 4.84 8.27 -8.42
CA LEU A 188 4.38 7.85 -7.09
C LEU A 188 5.32 6.79 -6.49
N GLN A 189 5.66 5.75 -7.26
CA GLN A 189 6.54 4.68 -6.78
C GLN A 189 7.92 5.21 -6.40
N ARG A 190 8.50 6.10 -7.22
CA ARG A 190 9.76 6.78 -6.85
C ARG A 190 9.64 7.64 -5.62
N ALA A 191 8.52 8.34 -5.47
CA ALA A 191 8.28 9.19 -4.30
C ALA A 191 8.07 8.36 -3.02
N PHE A 192 7.41 7.22 -3.11
CA PHE A 192 7.20 6.29 -2.01
C PHE A 192 8.53 5.65 -1.59
N THR A 193 9.30 5.12 -2.54
CA THR A 193 10.62 4.54 -2.28
C THR A 193 11.59 5.55 -1.67
N ALA A 194 11.55 6.81 -2.12
CA ALA A 194 12.36 7.89 -1.58
C ALA A 194 11.82 8.47 -0.24
N GLY A 195 10.68 8.01 0.26
CA GLY A 195 10.04 8.53 1.47
C GLY A 195 9.56 9.98 1.37
N THR A 196 9.45 10.55 0.14
CA THR A 196 9.02 11.94 -0.07
C THR A 196 7.52 12.11 -0.07
N LEU A 197 6.77 11.03 -0.32
CA LEU A 197 5.33 10.95 -0.13
C LEU A 197 5.02 9.72 0.75
N PRO A 198 3.97 9.77 1.58
CA PRO A 198 3.53 8.60 2.34
C PRO A 198 3.01 7.54 1.37
N TYR A 199 3.42 6.28 1.59
CA TYR A 199 2.95 5.17 0.77
C TYR A 199 1.42 5.05 0.80
N ARG A 200 0.83 4.87 -0.36
CA ARG A 200 -0.59 4.58 -0.55
C ARG A 200 -0.76 3.56 -1.67
N GLU A 201 -1.34 2.45 -1.32
CA GLU A 201 -1.65 1.41 -2.27
C GLU A 201 -2.74 1.87 -3.26
N ALA A 202 -2.68 1.39 -4.49
CA ALA A 202 -3.78 1.57 -5.43
C ALA A 202 -4.93 0.64 -5.05
N LEU A 203 -6.19 1.05 -5.29
CA LEU A 203 -7.35 0.18 -5.04
C LEU A 203 -7.24 -1.14 -5.80
N HIS A 204 -6.78 -1.08 -7.04
CA HIS A 204 -6.46 -2.25 -7.85
C HIS A 204 -4.93 -2.42 -7.90
N PRO A 205 -4.39 -3.56 -7.42
CA PRO A 205 -2.96 -3.82 -7.43
C PRO A 205 -2.35 -3.64 -8.82
N ILE A 206 -1.26 -2.89 -8.91
CA ILE A 206 -0.59 -2.60 -10.17
C ILE A 206 0.69 -3.43 -10.25
N ASN A 207 0.81 -4.24 -11.30
CA ASN A 207 2.03 -4.99 -11.57
C ASN A 207 3.06 -4.06 -12.24
N LEU A 208 4.01 -3.56 -11.44
CA LEU A 208 5.02 -2.60 -11.89
C LEU A 208 5.96 -3.18 -12.95
N ALA A 209 6.30 -4.47 -12.84
CA ALA A 209 7.16 -5.14 -13.81
C ALA A 209 6.50 -5.21 -15.19
N LEU A 210 5.23 -5.65 -15.24
CA LEU A 210 4.45 -5.68 -16.48
C LEU A 210 4.25 -4.28 -17.06
N MET A 211 3.97 -3.30 -16.22
CA MET A 211 3.81 -1.91 -16.65
C MET A 211 5.08 -1.38 -17.30
N GLU A 212 6.26 -1.61 -16.70
CA GLU A 212 7.55 -1.22 -17.29
C GLU A 212 7.84 -1.97 -18.59
N GLU A 213 7.53 -3.26 -18.68
CA GLU A 213 7.73 -4.05 -19.90
C GLU A 213 6.94 -3.47 -21.07
N ILE A 214 5.64 -3.17 -20.86
CA ILE A 214 4.78 -2.57 -21.91
C ILE A 214 5.37 -1.26 -22.41
N TRP A 215 5.81 -0.38 -21.53
CA TRP A 215 6.30 0.95 -21.91
C TRP A 215 7.77 0.99 -22.39
N LYS A 216 8.55 -0.05 -22.12
CA LYS A 216 9.87 -0.24 -22.74
C LYS A 216 9.78 -0.73 -24.20
N ALA A 217 8.74 -1.51 -24.51
CA ALA A 217 8.51 -2.04 -25.86
C ALA A 217 7.93 -1.00 -26.83
N ASN A 218 7.32 0.07 -26.34
CA ASN A 218 6.71 1.18 -27.09
C ASN A 218 7.59 2.44 -27.06
#